data_2b7d7fc6dd600748ddd65e9f406daf88
#
_entry.id   2b7d7fc6dd600748ddd65e9f406daf88
#
_cell.length_a   1.000
_cell.length_b   1.000
_cell.length_c   1.000
_cell.angle_alpha   90.00
_cell.angle_beta   90.00
_cell.angle_gamma   90.00
#
_symmetry.space_group_name_H-M   'P 1'
#
loop_
_entity.id
_entity.type
_entity.pdbx_description
1 polymer ?
#
loop_
_entity_poly.entity_id
_entity_poly.type
_entity_poly.pdbx_seq_one_letter_code
_entity_poly.pdbx_strand_id
1 'polypeptide(L)'
;MNSIIKHLAIATKLLNQPVAEEALAANVARDRNLNANIQSLSEVLRSYGFENHISRRKLVEIPSLAMPVIIILHNDEAAVVSEVKGRGEERVYVIRQGDAPAHEVSHKDLEAQYLGFCWFIKPKLTADHRSEL
;
A
#
# COMPACT_ATOMS: atom_id res chain seq x y z
N MET A 1 2.95 12.93 -3.59
CA MET A 1 3.85 12.08 -2.80
C MET A 1 3.45 11.99 -1.32
N ASN A 2 2.96 13.07 -0.75
CA ASN A 2 2.54 13.04 0.66
C ASN A 2 1.45 11.99 0.94
N SER A 3 0.50 11.85 0.03
CA SER A 3 -0.56 10.87 0.18
C SER A 3 -0.01 9.44 0.18
N ILE A 4 0.94 9.16 -0.71
CA ILE A 4 1.57 7.85 -0.79
C ILE A 4 2.30 7.54 0.52
N ILE A 5 3.08 8.49 1.02
CA ILE A 5 3.83 8.32 2.28
C ILE A 5 2.87 8.04 3.43
N LYS A 6 1.80 8.82 3.54
CA LYS A 6 0.81 8.64 4.59
C LYS A 6 0.19 7.25 4.54
N HIS A 7 -0.15 6.78 3.35
CA HIS A 7 -0.81 5.48 3.22
C HIS A 7 0.15 4.31 3.37
N LEU A 8 1.44 4.49 3.04
CA LEU A 8 2.45 3.49 3.40
C LEU A 8 2.54 3.35 4.92
N ALA A 9 2.55 4.46 5.64
CA ALA A 9 2.58 4.43 7.09
C ALA A 9 1.35 3.71 7.66
N ILE A 10 0.17 3.98 7.10
CA ILE A 10 -1.06 3.32 7.52
C ILE A 10 -0.97 1.81 7.29
N ALA A 11 -0.48 1.40 6.12
CA ALA A 11 -0.35 -0.02 5.79
C ALA A 11 0.60 -0.74 6.75
N THR A 12 1.73 -0.14 7.09
CA THR A 12 2.66 -0.75 8.04
C THR A 12 2.04 -0.88 9.42
N LYS A 13 1.20 0.06 9.82
CA LYS A 13 0.49 -0.01 11.08
C LYS A 13 -0.51 -1.17 11.08
N LEU A 14 -1.20 -1.37 9.98
CA LEU A 14 -2.13 -2.49 9.84
C LEU A 14 -1.41 -3.83 9.88
N LEU A 15 -0.13 -3.85 9.52
CA LEU A 15 0.70 -5.05 9.57
C LEU A 15 1.41 -5.21 10.92
N ASN A 16 1.07 -4.38 11.90
CA ASN A 16 1.60 -4.43 13.27
C ASN A 16 3.10 -4.15 13.37
N GLN A 17 3.66 -3.45 12.40
CA GLN A 17 5.06 -3.01 12.41
C GLN A 17 5.13 -1.58 11.91
N PRO A 18 4.56 -0.61 12.66
CA PRO A 18 4.39 0.74 12.17
C PRO A 18 5.71 1.44 11.85
N VAL A 19 5.73 2.10 10.70
CA VAL A 19 6.82 2.97 10.28
C VAL A 19 6.25 4.38 10.21
N ALA A 20 6.87 5.32 10.91
CA ALA A 20 6.37 6.68 10.99
C ALA A 20 6.48 7.41 9.64
N GLU A 21 5.53 8.30 9.37
CA GLU A 21 5.57 9.11 8.16
C GLU A 21 6.89 9.89 8.06
N GLU A 22 7.39 10.39 9.17
CA GLU A 22 8.63 11.17 9.19
C GLU A 22 9.81 10.33 8.71
N ALA A 23 9.85 9.07 9.09
CA ALA A 23 10.92 8.17 8.68
C ALA A 23 10.89 7.92 7.18
N LEU A 24 9.68 7.79 6.60
CA LEU A 24 9.52 7.62 5.16
C LEU A 24 9.83 8.93 4.44
N ALA A 25 9.30 10.04 4.92
CA ALA A 25 9.45 11.33 4.26
C ALA A 25 10.90 11.82 4.24
N ALA A 26 11.69 11.43 5.21
CA ALA A 26 13.10 11.86 5.30
C ALA A 26 13.92 11.42 4.10
N ASN A 27 13.47 10.43 3.36
CA ASN A 27 14.21 9.87 2.23
C ASN A 27 13.64 10.30 0.87
N VAL A 28 12.75 11.29 0.88
CA VAL A 28 12.10 11.79 -0.32
C VAL A 28 12.47 13.26 -0.53
N ALA A 29 12.78 13.64 -1.76
CA ALA A 29 13.14 15.01 -2.09
C ALA A 29 12.27 15.52 -3.22
N ARG A 30 11.85 16.80 -3.13
CA ARG A 30 10.97 17.41 -4.13
C ARG A 30 11.61 17.52 -5.50
N ASP A 31 12.91 17.77 -5.52
CA ASP A 31 13.65 17.95 -6.76
C ASP A 31 14.09 16.65 -7.40
N ARG A 32 13.78 15.53 -6.75
CA ARG A 32 14.09 14.21 -7.28
C ARG A 32 12.89 13.70 -8.09
N ASN A 33 13.15 12.95 -9.15
CA ASN A 33 12.04 12.42 -9.93
C ASN A 33 11.24 11.39 -9.14
N LEU A 34 10.03 11.11 -9.61
CA LEU A 34 9.11 10.21 -8.91
C LEU A 34 9.69 8.82 -8.75
N ASN A 35 10.32 8.29 -9.79
CA ASN A 35 10.87 6.93 -9.73
C ASN A 35 11.96 6.79 -8.67
N ALA A 36 12.82 7.81 -8.55
CA ALA A 36 13.86 7.80 -7.54
C ALA A 36 13.29 7.87 -6.14
N ASN A 37 12.24 8.65 -5.93
CA ASN A 37 11.58 8.74 -4.64
C ASN A 37 10.88 7.42 -4.27
N ILE A 38 10.23 6.79 -5.24
CA ILE A 38 9.59 5.49 -5.02
C ILE A 38 10.63 4.45 -4.64
N GLN A 39 11.77 4.45 -5.33
CA GLN A 39 12.84 3.52 -5.02
C GLN A 39 13.38 3.74 -3.61
N SER A 40 13.54 5.00 -3.20
CA SER A 40 13.99 5.32 -1.85
C SER A 40 13.00 4.83 -0.80
N LEU A 41 11.70 5.03 -1.03
CA LEU A 41 10.67 4.54 -0.12
C LEU A 41 10.70 3.02 -0.03
N SER A 42 10.86 2.35 -1.16
CA SER A 42 10.94 0.89 -1.19
C SER A 42 12.12 0.39 -0.36
N GLU A 43 13.27 1.06 -0.45
CA GLU A 43 14.45 0.68 0.33
C GLU A 43 14.26 0.92 1.82
N VAL A 44 13.60 2.02 2.19
CA VAL A 44 13.30 2.29 3.59
C VAL A 44 12.40 1.19 4.15
N LEU A 45 11.36 0.80 3.40
CA LEU A 45 10.47 -0.26 3.83
C LEU A 45 11.23 -1.57 4.02
N ARG A 46 12.17 -1.89 3.13
CA ARG A 46 12.99 -3.09 3.28
C ARG A 46 13.86 -3.02 4.53
N SER A 47 14.38 -1.84 4.85
CA SER A 47 15.21 -1.68 6.06
C SER A 47 14.40 -1.88 7.33
N TYR A 48 13.09 -1.68 7.28
CA TYR A 48 12.19 -1.92 8.41
C TYR A 48 11.58 -3.31 8.39
N GLY A 49 12.05 -4.18 7.51
CA GLY A 49 11.63 -5.57 7.51
C GLY A 49 10.44 -5.89 6.61
N PHE A 50 10.19 -5.07 5.59
CA PHE A 50 9.10 -5.31 4.65
C PHE A 50 9.62 -5.65 3.26
N GLU A 51 9.06 -6.70 2.67
CA GLU A 51 9.18 -6.94 1.24
C GLU A 51 8.10 -6.10 0.58
N ASN A 52 8.41 -5.48 -0.53
CA ASN A 52 7.45 -4.61 -1.20
C ASN A 52 7.80 -4.44 -2.67
N HIS A 53 6.79 -4.16 -3.49
CA HIS A 53 6.97 -3.79 -4.88
C HIS A 53 5.72 -3.14 -5.43
N ILE A 54 5.91 -2.28 -6.43
CA ILE A 54 4.80 -1.67 -7.17
C ILE A 54 4.54 -2.52 -8.41
N SER A 55 3.26 -2.74 -8.69
CA SER A 55 2.84 -3.53 -9.84
C SER A 55 1.70 -2.82 -10.57
N ARG A 56 1.68 -2.94 -11.89
CA ARG A 56 0.57 -2.45 -12.69
C ARG A 56 -0.44 -3.57 -12.81
N ARG A 57 -1.63 -3.38 -12.24
CA ARG A 57 -2.67 -4.41 -12.24
C ARG A 57 -4.05 -3.80 -12.27
N LYS A 58 -4.99 -4.51 -12.86
CA LYS A 58 -6.39 -4.15 -12.73
C LYS A 58 -6.85 -4.48 -11.30
N LEU A 59 -7.82 -3.73 -10.79
CA LEU A 59 -8.32 -3.98 -9.43
C LEU A 59 -8.78 -5.43 -9.24
N VAL A 60 -9.47 -5.99 -10.24
CA VAL A 60 -9.97 -7.37 -10.15
C VAL A 60 -8.87 -8.41 -10.11
N GLU A 61 -7.66 -8.03 -10.51
CA GLU A 61 -6.52 -8.95 -10.53
C GLU A 61 -5.68 -8.90 -9.27
N ILE A 62 -6.01 -8.00 -8.34
CA ILE A 62 -5.28 -7.93 -7.08
C ILE A 62 -5.78 -9.07 -6.18
N PRO A 63 -4.89 -10.00 -5.77
CA PRO A 63 -5.33 -11.13 -4.96
C PRO A 63 -5.86 -10.68 -3.60
N SER A 64 -6.97 -11.25 -3.16
CA SER A 64 -7.54 -10.88 -1.86
C SER A 64 -6.61 -11.22 -0.70
N LEU A 65 -5.73 -12.19 -0.89
CA LEU A 65 -4.77 -12.58 0.16
C LEU A 65 -3.59 -11.62 0.25
N ALA A 66 -3.44 -10.71 -0.70
CA ALA A 66 -2.35 -9.74 -0.70
C ALA A 66 -2.61 -8.53 0.19
N MET A 67 -3.82 -8.40 0.73
CA MET A 67 -4.19 -7.24 1.54
C MET A 67 -3.44 -7.21 2.86
N PRO A 68 -3.06 -6.05 3.36
CA PRO A 68 -3.35 -4.72 2.80
C PRO A 68 -2.42 -4.36 1.65
N VAL A 69 -2.95 -3.62 0.69
CA VAL A 69 -2.15 -3.04 -0.39
C VAL A 69 -2.45 -1.56 -0.49
N ILE A 70 -1.48 -0.80 -0.98
CA ILE A 70 -1.69 0.62 -1.27
C ILE A 70 -2.05 0.72 -2.75
N ILE A 71 -3.13 1.40 -3.06
CA ILE A 71 -3.51 1.68 -4.44
C ILE A 71 -3.28 3.15 -4.73
N ILE A 72 -2.81 3.41 -5.94
CA ILE A 72 -2.54 4.77 -6.39
C ILE A 72 -3.77 5.27 -7.13
N LEU A 73 -4.25 6.43 -6.74
CA LEU A 73 -5.44 7.05 -7.30
C LEU A 73 -5.06 8.28 -8.12
N HIS A 74 -6.02 8.77 -8.89
CA HIS A 74 -5.81 10.03 -9.63
C HIS A 74 -5.61 11.18 -8.68
N ASN A 75 -5.04 12.29 -9.19
CA ASN A 75 -4.82 13.53 -8.44
C ASN A 75 -3.84 13.36 -7.26
N ASP A 76 -2.81 12.54 -7.47
CA ASP A 76 -1.76 12.31 -6.46
C ASP A 76 -2.30 11.76 -5.14
N GLU A 77 -3.44 11.10 -5.19
CA GLU A 77 -4.03 10.47 -4.00
C GLU A 77 -3.67 9.00 -3.94
N ALA A 78 -3.88 8.42 -2.78
CA ALA A 78 -3.68 7.00 -2.54
C ALA A 78 -4.71 6.52 -1.53
N ALA A 79 -4.83 5.21 -1.40
CA ALA A 79 -5.67 4.60 -0.38
C ALA A 79 -5.07 3.24 -0.01
N VAL A 80 -5.40 2.75 1.18
CA VAL A 80 -5.04 1.40 1.58
C VAL A 80 -6.27 0.53 1.46
N VAL A 81 -6.18 -0.55 0.70
CA VAL A 81 -7.24 -1.55 0.66
C VAL A 81 -6.89 -2.60 1.71
N SER A 82 -7.72 -2.71 2.74
CA SER A 82 -7.46 -3.65 3.83
C SER A 82 -8.18 -4.96 3.68
N GLU A 83 -9.24 -4.99 2.87
CA GLU A 83 -10.03 -6.20 2.69
C GLU A 83 -10.79 -6.13 1.37
N VAL A 84 -11.01 -7.28 0.75
CA VAL A 84 -11.80 -7.40 -0.48
C VAL A 84 -12.88 -8.44 -0.24
N LYS A 85 -14.11 -8.10 -0.61
CA LYS A 85 -15.26 -9.01 -0.53
C LYS A 85 -15.81 -9.22 -1.93
N GLY A 86 -16.26 -10.43 -2.22
CA GLY A 86 -16.84 -10.74 -3.53
C GLY A 86 -15.81 -11.02 -4.61
N ARG A 87 -16.26 -11.11 -5.84
CA ARG A 87 -15.44 -11.51 -6.98
C ARG A 87 -15.65 -10.59 -8.18
N GLY A 88 -14.59 -10.42 -8.97
CA GLY A 88 -14.66 -9.69 -10.22
C GLY A 88 -15.21 -8.29 -10.04
N GLU A 89 -16.12 -7.90 -10.90
CA GLU A 89 -16.67 -6.55 -10.85
C GLU A 89 -17.71 -6.37 -9.75
N GLU A 90 -18.05 -7.45 -9.04
CA GLU A 90 -18.94 -7.37 -7.88
C GLU A 90 -18.17 -7.19 -6.59
N ARG A 91 -16.86 -7.04 -6.66
CA ARG A 91 -16.02 -6.80 -5.50
C ARG A 91 -16.43 -5.54 -4.75
N VAL A 92 -16.32 -5.62 -3.43
CA VAL A 92 -16.43 -4.47 -2.55
C VAL A 92 -15.12 -4.39 -1.80
N TYR A 93 -14.56 -3.20 -1.73
CA TYR A 93 -13.26 -2.97 -1.13
C TYR A 93 -13.42 -2.18 0.16
N VAL A 94 -12.78 -2.67 1.22
CA VAL A 94 -12.70 -1.91 2.47
C VAL A 94 -11.44 -1.08 2.37
N ILE A 95 -11.59 0.24 2.36
CA ILE A 95 -10.46 1.13 2.17
C ILE A 95 -10.30 2.10 3.34
N ARG A 96 -9.07 2.53 3.53
CA ARG A 96 -8.73 3.64 4.42
C ARG A 96 -8.11 4.72 3.56
N GLN A 97 -8.63 5.93 3.69
CA GLN A 97 -8.13 7.07 2.92
C GLN A 97 -8.03 8.27 3.85
N GLY A 98 -6.80 8.76 4.01
CA GLY A 98 -6.53 9.85 4.93
C GLY A 98 -6.84 9.45 6.37
N ASP A 99 -7.44 10.35 7.10
CA ASP A 99 -7.80 10.13 8.50
C ASP A 99 -9.23 9.62 8.66
N ALA A 100 -9.92 9.38 7.56
CA ALA A 100 -11.29 8.88 7.61
C ALA A 100 -11.30 7.42 8.09
N PRO A 101 -12.40 7.00 8.73
CA PRO A 101 -12.51 5.60 9.14
C PRO A 101 -12.59 4.69 7.91
N ALA A 102 -12.25 3.42 8.12
CA ALA A 102 -12.38 2.42 7.07
C ALA A 102 -13.82 2.36 6.58
N HIS A 103 -14.02 2.28 5.28
CA HIS A 103 -15.35 2.21 4.70
C HIS A 103 -15.33 1.36 3.43
N GLU A 104 -16.50 0.94 3.00
CA GLU A 104 -16.65 0.09 1.82
C GLU A 104 -16.88 0.93 0.57
N VAL A 105 -16.25 0.53 -0.51
CA VAL A 105 -16.40 1.18 -1.81
C VAL A 105 -16.64 0.08 -2.86
N SER A 106 -17.59 0.30 -3.74
CA SER A 106 -17.88 -0.66 -4.81
C SER A 106 -16.75 -0.68 -5.83
N HIS A 107 -16.65 -1.77 -6.57
CA HIS A 107 -15.66 -1.90 -7.62
C HIS A 107 -15.76 -0.75 -8.63
N LYS A 108 -16.98 -0.44 -9.06
CA LYS A 108 -17.20 0.61 -10.06
C LYS A 108 -16.67 1.96 -9.57
N ASP A 109 -17.00 2.31 -8.33
CA ASP A 109 -16.61 3.60 -7.78
C ASP A 109 -15.09 3.68 -7.58
N LEU A 110 -14.48 2.60 -7.11
CA LEU A 110 -13.03 2.60 -6.89
C LEU A 110 -12.28 2.59 -8.21
N GLU A 111 -12.76 1.82 -9.18
CA GLU A 111 -12.12 1.76 -10.50
C GLU A 111 -12.07 3.13 -11.17
N ALA A 112 -13.10 3.95 -10.97
CA ALA A 112 -13.14 5.29 -11.53
C ALA A 112 -12.02 6.18 -11.01
N GLN A 113 -11.51 5.90 -9.83
CA GLN A 113 -10.44 6.68 -9.20
C GLN A 113 -9.06 6.04 -9.34
N TYR A 114 -9.02 4.77 -9.70
CA TYR A 114 -7.79 3.96 -9.70
C TYR A 114 -6.90 4.29 -10.91
N LEU A 115 -5.64 4.58 -10.64
CA LEU A 115 -4.69 4.93 -11.69
C LEU A 115 -4.09 3.71 -12.39
N GLY A 116 -4.17 2.54 -11.78
CA GLY A 116 -3.66 1.30 -12.38
C GLY A 116 -2.46 0.70 -11.70
N PHE A 117 -2.00 1.30 -10.61
CA PHE A 117 -0.82 0.83 -9.89
C PHE A 117 -1.18 0.50 -8.45
N CYS A 118 -0.63 -0.60 -7.96
CA CYS A 118 -0.77 -0.97 -6.55
C CYS A 118 0.61 -1.29 -5.98
N TRP A 119 0.78 -1.02 -4.69
CA TRP A 119 2.04 -1.24 -3.99
C TRP A 119 1.79 -2.36 -2.99
N PHE A 120 2.38 -3.52 -3.26
CA PHE A 120 2.30 -4.66 -2.37
C PHE A 120 3.33 -4.51 -1.27
N ILE A 121 2.92 -4.80 -0.04
CA ILE A 121 3.80 -4.71 1.12
C ILE A 121 3.44 -5.83 2.09
N LYS A 122 4.43 -6.52 2.59
CA LYS A 122 4.23 -7.56 3.59
C LYS A 122 5.47 -7.69 4.45
N PRO A 123 5.33 -8.15 5.70
CA PRO A 123 6.49 -8.39 6.54
C PRO A 123 7.38 -9.46 5.92
N LYS A 124 8.67 -9.26 6.00
CA LYS A 124 9.63 -10.23 5.53
C LYS A 124 9.69 -11.39 6.50
N LEU A 125 9.58 -12.61 5.98
CA LEU A 125 9.72 -13.80 6.81
C LEU A 125 11.18 -14.01 7.15
N THR A 126 11.43 -14.31 8.41
CA THR A 126 12.76 -14.67 8.86
C THR A 126 12.79 -16.16 9.15
N ALA A 127 13.84 -16.81 8.70
CA ALA A 127 13.94 -18.26 8.86
C ALA A 127 14.25 -18.68 10.29
N ASP A 128 14.84 -17.79 11.04
CA ASP A 128 15.33 -18.14 12.38
C ASP A 128 14.23 -18.49 13.35
N HIS A 129 13.03 -17.97 13.20
CA HIS A 129 12.00 -18.37 14.09
C HIS A 129 11.50 -19.75 13.89
N ARG A 130 11.81 -20.38 12.79
CA ARG A 130 11.41 -21.75 12.59
C ARG A 130 12.44 -22.71 13.11
N SER A 131 13.64 -22.28 13.16
CA SER A 131 14.72 -23.14 13.66
C SER A 131 14.58 -23.43 15.13
N GLU A 132 13.74 -22.71 15.81
CA GLU A 132 13.53 -22.93 17.22
C GLU A 132 12.50 -23.99 17.51
N LEU A 133 11.91 -24.55 16.53
CA LEU A 133 10.90 -25.58 16.70
C LEU A 133 11.51 -27.00 16.85
#